data_37741f2907fafed02997b50f749736e2
#
_entry.id   37741f2907fafed02997b50f749736e2
#
_cell.length_a   1.000
_cell.length_b   1.000
_cell.length_c   1.000
_cell.angle_alpha   90.00
_cell.angle_beta   90.00
_cell.angle_gamma   90.00
#
_symmetry.space_group_name_H-M   'P 1'
#
loop_
_entity.id
_entity.type
_entity.pdbx_description
1 polymer ?
#
loop_
_entity_poly.entity_id
_entity_poly.type
_entity_poly.pdbx_seq_one_letter_code
_entity_poly.pdbx_strand_id
1 'polypeptide(L)'
;KQAALGDWADYFSHCHLPEQITFVQRILEVINENLDKEELGPTFLAEKMHVSPRQFYRKFKDLSGITPSDFIKKYRIVKAAHLLAETDLSIQEVIESVGISSRPYFYKEFAEKYGTTPKNYRMQYRKDENVNNME
;
A
#
# COMPACT_ATOMS: atom_id res chain seq x y z
N LYS A 1 7.96 18.55 -4.49
CA LYS A 1 7.30 18.21 -3.77
C LYS A 1 6.82 16.79 -3.64
N GLN A 2 5.74 16.63 -3.15
CA GLN A 2 5.29 15.32 -2.72
C GLN A 2 4.92 14.38 -3.86
N ALA A 3 4.94 14.88 -5.09
CA ALA A 3 4.62 14.04 -6.25
C ALA A 3 5.50 12.78 -6.32
N ALA A 4 6.73 12.87 -5.80
CA ALA A 4 7.64 11.73 -5.83
C ALA A 4 7.16 10.54 -5.01
N LEU A 5 6.25 10.75 -4.07
CA LEU A 5 5.73 9.70 -3.20
C LEU A 5 4.35 9.20 -3.61
N GLY A 6 3.76 9.81 -4.64
CA GLY A 6 2.49 9.36 -5.19
C GLY A 6 1.36 9.35 -4.17
N ASP A 7 0.63 8.26 -4.14
CA ASP A 7 -0.54 8.10 -3.26
C ASP A 7 -0.19 8.15 -1.78
N TRP A 8 1.09 8.05 -1.43
CA TRP A 8 1.53 7.97 -0.05
C TRP A 8 2.04 9.29 0.50
N ALA A 9 1.95 10.36 -0.30
CA ALA A 9 2.47 11.67 0.08
C ALA A 9 1.91 12.17 1.41
N ASP A 10 0.63 11.91 1.66
CA ASP A 10 -0.01 12.41 2.88
C ASP A 10 0.58 11.79 4.14
N TYR A 11 0.99 10.53 4.06
CA TYR A 11 1.60 9.86 5.22
C TYR A 11 2.98 10.42 5.53
N PHE A 12 3.65 10.97 4.54
CA PHE A 12 5.02 11.42 4.69
C PHE A 12 5.14 12.93 4.48
N SER A 13 4.14 13.66 4.96
CA SER A 13 4.11 15.11 4.78
C SER A 13 5.27 15.82 5.47
N HIS A 14 5.94 15.16 6.43
CA HIS A 14 7.10 15.74 7.10
C HIS A 14 8.40 15.46 6.37
N CYS A 15 8.35 14.76 5.25
CA CYS A 15 9.55 14.51 4.44
C CYS A 15 9.83 15.72 3.58
N HIS A 16 10.88 16.45 3.93
CA HIS A 16 11.27 17.65 3.19
C HIS A 16 12.66 17.55 2.57
N LEU A 17 13.53 16.75 3.19
CA LEU A 17 14.90 16.64 2.72
C LEU A 17 15.02 15.56 1.66
N PRO A 18 15.89 15.76 0.65
CA PRO A 18 16.04 14.75 -0.41
C PRO A 18 16.35 13.35 0.11
N GLU A 19 17.19 13.23 1.15
CA GLU A 19 17.52 11.92 1.69
C GLU A 19 16.32 11.27 2.39
N GLN A 20 15.41 12.07 2.95
CA GLN A 20 14.19 11.51 3.54
C GLN A 20 13.29 10.96 2.45
N ILE A 21 13.13 11.69 1.37
CA ILE A 21 12.30 11.26 0.25
C ILE A 21 12.88 9.99 -0.38
N THR A 22 14.19 9.96 -0.58
CA THR A 22 14.86 8.77 -1.13
C THR A 22 14.65 7.56 -0.23
N PHE A 23 14.75 7.75 1.08
CA PHE A 23 14.55 6.69 2.05
C PHE A 23 13.13 6.11 1.92
N VAL A 24 12.12 6.98 1.86
CA VAL A 24 10.75 6.54 1.75
C VAL A 24 10.49 5.87 0.40
N GLN A 25 11.02 6.44 -0.68
CA GLN A 25 10.86 5.83 -2.01
C GLN A 25 11.40 4.41 -2.02
N ARG A 26 12.56 4.20 -1.39
CA ARG A 26 13.14 2.86 -1.35
C ARG A 26 12.27 1.91 -0.54
N ILE A 27 11.71 2.38 0.57
CA ILE A 27 10.79 1.57 1.37
C ILE A 27 9.59 1.15 0.54
N LEU A 28 9.00 2.09 -0.18
CA LEU A 28 7.83 1.79 -1.01
C LEU A 28 8.16 0.76 -2.09
N GLU A 29 9.34 0.86 -2.70
CA GLU A 29 9.78 -0.13 -3.68
C GLU A 29 9.90 -1.52 -3.05
N VAL A 30 10.53 -1.60 -1.89
CA VAL A 30 10.73 -2.89 -1.24
C VAL A 30 9.39 -3.50 -0.85
N ILE A 31 8.47 -2.69 -0.34
CA ILE A 31 7.15 -3.19 0.01
C ILE A 31 6.45 -3.73 -1.23
N ASN A 32 6.44 -2.95 -2.30
CA ASN A 32 5.75 -3.34 -3.52
C ASN A 32 6.31 -4.63 -4.13
N GLU A 33 7.63 -4.79 -4.08
CA GLU A 33 8.29 -5.95 -4.67
C GLU A 33 8.10 -7.23 -3.86
N ASN A 34 7.68 -7.10 -2.60
CA ASN A 34 7.63 -8.23 -1.68
C ASN A 34 6.27 -8.42 -1.01
N LEU A 35 5.22 -7.87 -1.60
CA LEU A 35 3.89 -7.93 -0.99
C LEU A 35 3.39 -9.34 -0.74
N ASP A 36 3.73 -10.27 -1.63
CA ASP A 36 3.27 -11.64 -1.53
C ASP A 36 4.07 -12.49 -0.56
N LYS A 37 5.12 -11.92 0.05
CA LYS A 37 5.98 -12.68 0.96
C LYS A 37 5.47 -12.60 2.39
N GLU A 38 5.44 -13.76 3.03
CA GLU A 38 4.99 -13.88 4.41
C GLU A 38 5.88 -13.10 5.37
N GLU A 39 7.17 -13.06 5.07
CA GLU A 39 8.14 -12.43 5.95
C GLU A 39 8.17 -10.90 5.85
N LEU A 40 7.40 -10.31 4.92
CA LEU A 40 7.38 -8.85 4.81
C LEU A 40 6.87 -8.23 6.11
N GLY A 41 7.70 -7.38 6.71
CA GLY A 41 7.37 -6.73 7.98
C GLY A 41 8.49 -5.78 8.35
N PRO A 42 8.42 -5.21 9.55
CA PRO A 42 9.41 -4.21 9.96
C PRO A 42 10.84 -4.71 9.95
N THR A 43 11.09 -5.93 10.43
CA THR A 43 12.43 -6.48 10.45
C THR A 43 12.96 -6.72 9.04
N PHE A 44 12.10 -7.24 8.17
CA PHE A 44 12.44 -7.43 6.77
C PHE A 44 12.84 -6.10 6.12
N LEU A 45 12.04 -5.06 6.35
CA LEU A 45 12.33 -3.75 5.78
C LEU A 45 13.62 -3.17 6.32
N ALA A 46 13.83 -3.28 7.64
CA ALA A 46 15.06 -2.77 8.24
C ALA A 46 16.29 -3.42 7.61
N GLU A 47 16.22 -4.72 7.39
CA GLU A 47 17.32 -5.46 6.79
C GLU A 47 17.58 -4.96 5.38
N LYS A 48 16.54 -4.76 4.59
CA LYS A 48 16.69 -4.26 3.23
C LYS A 48 17.21 -2.83 3.19
N MET A 49 16.93 -2.06 4.22
CA MET A 49 17.39 -0.68 4.31
C MET A 49 18.75 -0.56 5.00
N HIS A 50 19.31 -1.69 5.43
CA HIS A 50 20.65 -1.74 6.05
C HIS A 50 20.74 -0.94 7.34
N VAL A 51 19.67 -0.97 8.14
CA VAL A 51 19.65 -0.35 9.46
C VAL A 51 19.10 -1.37 10.47
N SER A 52 19.32 -1.09 11.74
CA SER A 52 18.78 -1.99 12.77
C SER A 52 17.24 -1.84 12.81
N PRO A 53 16.54 -2.89 13.27
CA PRO A 53 15.09 -2.80 13.41
C PRO A 53 14.65 -1.63 14.27
N ARG A 54 15.38 -1.33 15.33
CA ARG A 54 15.03 -0.21 16.21
C ARG A 54 15.17 1.12 15.51
N GLN A 55 16.27 1.32 14.76
CA GLN A 55 16.48 2.53 14.02
C GLN A 55 15.42 2.71 12.94
N PHE A 56 15.11 1.62 12.26
CA PHE A 56 14.10 1.66 11.21
C PHE A 56 12.74 2.07 11.78
N TYR A 57 12.32 1.42 12.87
CA TYR A 57 11.03 1.71 13.49
C TYR A 57 10.92 3.19 13.85
N ARG A 58 11.94 3.70 14.54
CA ARG A 58 11.91 5.10 14.99
C ARG A 58 11.86 6.06 13.83
N LYS A 59 12.74 5.85 12.85
CA LYS A 59 12.80 6.75 11.70
C LYS A 59 11.50 6.71 10.91
N PHE A 60 10.97 5.53 10.69
CA PHE A 60 9.73 5.40 9.92
C PHE A 60 8.58 6.09 10.65
N LYS A 61 8.46 5.83 11.94
CA LYS A 61 7.38 6.42 12.71
C LYS A 61 7.52 7.93 12.80
N ASP A 62 8.74 8.44 12.93
CA ASP A 62 8.96 9.88 12.94
C ASP A 62 8.53 10.53 11.63
N LEU A 63 8.78 9.87 10.51
CA LEU A 63 8.45 10.42 9.20
C LEU A 63 6.97 10.28 8.85
N SER A 64 6.31 9.24 9.32
CA SER A 64 4.94 8.92 8.88
C SER A 64 3.89 9.08 9.96
N GLY A 65 4.28 9.02 11.22
CA GLY A 65 3.33 9.07 12.33
C GLY A 65 2.66 7.74 12.62
N ILE A 66 2.94 6.69 11.85
CA ILE A 66 2.36 5.37 12.10
C ILE A 66 3.46 4.31 12.11
N THR A 67 3.13 3.14 12.64
CA THR A 67 4.10 2.06 12.69
C THR A 67 4.30 1.44 11.32
N PRO A 68 5.48 0.85 11.07
CA PRO A 68 5.69 0.15 9.80
C PRO A 68 4.66 -0.96 9.55
N SER A 69 4.29 -1.71 10.60
CA SER A 69 3.30 -2.79 10.44
C SER A 69 1.95 -2.25 9.97
N ASP A 70 1.50 -1.16 10.60
CA ASP A 70 0.23 -0.58 10.21
C ASP A 70 0.29 -0.02 8.80
N PHE A 71 1.42 0.56 8.42
CA PHE A 71 1.57 1.07 7.07
C PHE A 71 1.49 -0.04 6.03
N ILE A 72 2.15 -1.17 6.29
CA ILE A 72 2.10 -2.30 5.36
C ILE A 72 0.67 -2.79 5.19
N LYS A 73 -0.10 -2.86 6.28
CA LYS A 73 -1.50 -3.27 6.19
C LYS A 73 -2.31 -2.34 5.29
N LYS A 74 -2.09 -1.04 5.44
CA LYS A 74 -2.78 -0.06 4.59
C LYS A 74 -2.32 -0.17 3.15
N TYR A 75 -1.03 -0.40 2.94
CA TYR A 75 -0.49 -0.54 1.60
C TYR A 75 -1.15 -1.71 0.85
N ARG A 76 -1.31 -2.84 1.53
CA ARG A 76 -1.91 -4.02 0.91
C ARG A 76 -3.32 -3.74 0.42
N ILE A 77 -4.11 -3.01 1.20
CA ILE A 77 -5.50 -2.71 0.83
C ILE A 77 -5.55 -1.73 -0.35
N VAL A 78 -4.71 -0.69 -0.33
CA VAL A 78 -4.67 0.27 -1.43
C VAL A 78 -4.21 -0.41 -2.72
N LYS A 79 -3.19 -1.28 -2.63
CA LYS A 79 -2.73 -2.01 -3.80
C LYS A 79 -3.81 -2.92 -4.36
N ALA A 80 -4.59 -3.56 -3.46
CA ALA A 80 -5.70 -4.39 -3.90
C ALA A 80 -6.72 -3.58 -4.70
N ALA A 81 -7.02 -2.36 -4.26
CA ALA A 81 -7.95 -1.51 -4.99
C ALA A 81 -7.41 -1.18 -6.38
N HIS A 82 -6.10 -0.90 -6.49
CA HIS A 82 -5.49 -0.66 -7.79
C HIS A 82 -5.61 -1.87 -8.71
N LEU A 83 -5.36 -3.07 -8.18
CA LEU A 83 -5.46 -4.28 -8.99
C LEU A 83 -6.90 -4.54 -9.42
N LEU A 84 -7.86 -4.27 -8.56
CA LEU A 84 -9.27 -4.44 -8.93
C LEU A 84 -9.65 -3.49 -10.07
N ALA A 85 -9.14 -2.28 -10.03
CA ALA A 85 -9.47 -1.27 -11.03
C ALA A 85 -8.75 -1.51 -12.35
N GLU A 86 -7.52 -1.99 -12.30
CA GLU A 86 -6.63 -1.99 -13.46
C GLU A 86 -6.38 -3.35 -14.09
N THR A 87 -6.86 -4.45 -13.47
CA THR A 87 -6.63 -5.79 -13.99
C THR A 87 -7.92 -6.58 -13.99
N ASP A 88 -7.86 -7.75 -14.65
CA ASP A 88 -8.98 -8.69 -14.66
C ASP A 88 -8.79 -9.85 -13.69
N LEU A 89 -7.83 -9.71 -12.77
CA LEU A 89 -7.62 -10.73 -11.76
C LEU A 89 -8.89 -10.96 -10.95
N SER A 90 -9.14 -12.21 -10.58
CA SER A 90 -10.26 -12.51 -9.70
C SER A 90 -10.01 -11.88 -8.32
N ILE A 91 -11.08 -11.74 -7.54
CA ILE A 91 -10.90 -11.18 -6.20
C ILE A 91 -9.96 -12.05 -5.38
N GLN A 92 -10.07 -13.37 -5.49
CA GLN A 92 -9.16 -14.26 -4.77
C GLN A 92 -7.71 -14.07 -5.22
N GLU A 93 -7.49 -13.90 -6.53
CA GLU A 93 -6.15 -13.65 -7.04
C GLU A 93 -5.60 -12.32 -6.53
N VAL A 94 -6.46 -11.30 -6.42
CA VAL A 94 -6.03 -10.02 -5.87
C VAL A 94 -5.62 -10.18 -4.42
N ILE A 95 -6.43 -10.87 -3.62
CA ILE A 95 -6.12 -11.10 -2.21
C ILE A 95 -4.76 -11.78 -2.05
N GLU A 96 -4.52 -12.80 -2.86
CA GLU A 96 -3.25 -13.52 -2.81
C GLU A 96 -2.08 -12.66 -3.27
N SER A 97 -2.30 -11.87 -4.31
CA SER A 97 -1.25 -11.01 -4.86
C SER A 97 -0.77 -9.97 -3.87
N VAL A 98 -1.66 -9.49 -3.01
CA VAL A 98 -1.27 -8.49 -2.03
C VAL A 98 -0.85 -9.10 -0.69
N GLY A 99 -0.80 -10.44 -0.62
CA GLY A 99 -0.25 -11.13 0.54
C GLY A 99 -1.14 -11.18 1.76
N ILE A 100 -2.44 -11.10 1.57
CA ILE A 100 -3.40 -11.22 2.67
C ILE A 100 -3.89 -12.66 2.72
N SER A 101 -3.78 -13.28 3.90
CA SER A 101 -4.15 -14.69 4.04
C SER A 101 -5.60 -14.89 4.49
N SER A 102 -6.18 -13.89 5.11
CA SER A 102 -7.55 -14.01 5.64
C SER A 102 -8.53 -13.26 4.74
N ARG A 103 -9.39 -14.03 4.08
CA ARG A 103 -10.41 -13.45 3.21
C ARG A 103 -11.41 -12.58 3.98
N PRO A 104 -11.92 -13.02 5.16
CA PRO A 104 -12.80 -12.14 5.94
C PRO A 104 -12.14 -10.84 6.36
N TYR A 105 -10.86 -10.92 6.75
CA TYR A 105 -10.10 -9.72 7.10
C TYR A 105 -10.04 -8.76 5.90
N PHE A 106 -9.74 -9.30 4.72
CA PHE A 106 -9.65 -8.48 3.52
C PHE A 106 -10.96 -7.74 3.26
N TYR A 107 -12.08 -8.47 3.29
CA TYR A 107 -13.36 -7.83 2.99
C TYR A 107 -13.71 -6.75 4.01
N LYS A 108 -13.42 -7.02 5.28
CA LYS A 108 -13.70 -6.05 6.34
C LYS A 108 -12.87 -4.78 6.14
N GLU A 109 -11.56 -4.94 5.95
CA GLU A 109 -10.69 -3.79 5.80
C GLU A 109 -10.98 -3.00 4.53
N PHE A 110 -11.29 -3.71 3.46
CA PHE A 110 -11.63 -3.06 2.21
C PHE A 110 -12.89 -2.22 2.36
N ALA A 111 -13.92 -2.79 2.98
CA ALA A 111 -15.18 -2.07 3.17
C ALA A 111 -15.00 -0.87 4.07
N GLU A 112 -14.15 -0.98 5.10
CA GLU A 112 -13.91 0.15 6.00
C GLU A 112 -13.23 1.30 5.27
N LYS A 113 -12.32 0.98 4.36
CA LYS A 113 -11.59 2.03 3.66
C LYS A 113 -12.40 2.63 2.51
N TYR A 114 -13.07 1.80 1.74
CA TYR A 114 -13.71 2.26 0.50
C TYR A 114 -15.23 2.32 0.56
N GLY A 115 -15.83 1.83 1.65
CA GLY A 115 -17.28 1.92 1.83
C GLY A 115 -18.08 1.01 0.93
N THR A 116 -17.45 0.01 0.31
CA THR A 116 -18.13 -0.89 -0.61
C THR A 116 -17.37 -2.21 -0.68
N THR A 117 -17.94 -3.19 -1.39
CA THR A 117 -17.27 -4.47 -1.60
C THR A 117 -16.25 -4.36 -2.73
N PRO A 118 -15.27 -5.28 -2.76
CA PRO A 118 -14.31 -5.30 -3.87
C PRO A 118 -14.98 -5.42 -5.24
N LYS A 119 -16.02 -6.25 -5.33
CA LYS A 119 -16.73 -6.42 -6.60
C LYS A 119 -17.41 -5.13 -7.03
N ASN A 120 -18.11 -4.47 -6.12
CA ASN A 120 -18.78 -3.21 -6.43
C ASN A 120 -17.80 -2.11 -6.75
N TYR A 121 -16.66 -2.09 -6.04
CA TYR A 121 -15.62 -1.11 -6.32
C TYR A 121 -15.13 -1.24 -7.76
N ARG A 122 -14.84 -2.48 -8.19
CA ARG A 122 -14.38 -2.71 -9.56
C ARG A 122 -15.42 -2.27 -10.57
N MET A 123 -16.67 -2.63 -10.33
CA MET A 123 -17.75 -2.28 -11.27
C MET A 123 -17.91 -0.77 -11.36
N GLN A 124 -17.91 -0.10 -10.24
CA GLN A 124 -18.08 1.37 -10.21
C GLN A 124 -16.92 2.06 -10.89
N TYR A 125 -15.71 1.63 -10.62
CA TYR A 125 -14.53 2.22 -11.25
C TYR A 125 -14.59 2.10 -12.76
N ARG A 126 -14.94 0.92 -13.27
CA ARG A 126 -14.99 0.69 -14.71
C ARG A 126 -16.14 1.43 -15.37
N LYS A 127 -17.25 1.59 -14.65
CA LYS A 127 -18.36 2.36 -15.17
C LYS A 127 -17.97 3.83 -15.32
N ASP A 128 -17.31 4.39 -14.33
CA ASP A 128 -16.86 5.77 -14.39
C ASP A 128 -15.87 5.99 -15.53
N GLU A 129 -14.96 5.04 -15.69
CA GLU A 129 -13.97 5.11 -16.76
C GLU A 129 -14.64 5.06 -18.14
N ASN A 130 -15.63 4.18 -18.29
CA ASN A 130 -16.35 4.09 -19.55
C ASN A 130 -17.07 5.39 -19.90
N VAL A 131 -17.66 6.04 -18.91
CA VAL A 131 -18.32 7.32 -19.12
C VAL A 131 -17.32 8.35 -19.62
N ASN A 132 -16.15 8.40 -18.98
CA ASN A 132 -15.11 9.33 -19.39
C ASN A 132 -14.62 9.05 -20.81
N ASN A 133 -14.53 7.79 -21.18
CA ASN A 133 -14.05 7.40 -22.50
C ASN A 133 -15.05 7.70 -23.60
N MET A 134 -16.32 7.89 -23.25
CA MET A 134 -17.35 8.18 -24.25
C MET A 134 -17.35 9.63 -24.69
N GLU A 135 -16.61 10.46 -24.00
CA GLU A 135 -16.50 11.86 -24.38
C GLU A 135 -15.42 12.08 -25.40
#